data_43dd8c22e207bcf38824b107c43af719
#
_entry.id   43dd8c22e207bcf38824b107c43af719
#
_cell.length_a   1.000
_cell.length_b   1.000
_cell.length_c   1.000
_cell.angle_alpha   90.00
_cell.angle_beta   90.00
_cell.angle_gamma   90.00
#
_symmetry.space_group_name_H-M   'P 1'
#
loop_
_entity.id
_entity.type
_entity.pdbx_description
1 polymer ?
#
loop_
_entity_poly.entity_id
_entity_poly.type
_entity_poly.pdbx_seq_one_letter_code
_entity_poly.pdbx_strand_id
1 'polypeptide(L)'
;TLADYIDSKVEGKAQDTDQLREVANIEKAMDYIEQIMTPGALLTEQTIRELHAMTVHDLVREGDKTPGAYRSGAVRISQSDHLPPDFIQVQAYMQELVDFVNRDDSPKYDLMKVALAHHRFGWIHPFGNGNGRVVRLLTYALLMKYGFNVSTGGRVLNPTAVFCNDREHYYAMLATADHGTTVGLEEWGTYV
;
A
#
# COMPACT_ATOMS: atom_id res chain seq x y z
N THR A 1 14.91 14.12 4.42
CA THR A 1 14.74 13.84 2.97
C THR A 1 15.42 12.53 2.59
N LEU A 2 15.21 12.04 1.36
CA LEU A 2 15.91 10.85 0.85
C LEU A 2 17.44 11.07 0.85
N ALA A 3 17.90 12.29 0.56
CA ALA A 3 19.32 12.64 0.64
C ALA A 3 19.84 12.49 2.07
N ASP A 4 19.15 13.01 3.07
CA ASP A 4 19.54 12.88 4.49
C ASP A 4 19.59 11.42 4.92
N TYR A 5 18.69 10.58 4.39
CA TYR A 5 18.69 9.13 4.65
C TYR A 5 19.92 8.45 4.06
N ILE A 6 20.25 8.75 2.79
CA ILE A 6 21.43 8.19 2.11
C ILE A 6 22.70 8.61 2.88
N ASP A 7 22.82 9.89 3.25
CA ASP A 7 23.95 10.41 4.00
C ASP A 7 24.07 9.75 5.37
N SER A 8 22.95 9.57 6.10
CA SER A 8 22.94 8.87 7.39
C SER A 8 23.37 7.41 7.30
N LYS A 9 22.98 6.73 6.21
CA LYS A 9 23.35 5.33 5.94
C LYS A 9 24.84 5.18 5.60
N VAL A 10 25.38 6.13 4.82
CA VAL A 10 26.81 6.17 4.46
C VAL A 10 27.69 6.47 5.68
N GLU A 11 27.24 7.39 6.54
CA GLU A 11 27.97 7.82 7.74
C GLU A 11 27.75 6.89 8.94
N GLY A 12 26.87 5.87 8.85
CA GLY A 12 26.56 4.95 9.96
C GLY A 12 25.86 5.63 11.15
N LYS A 13 25.25 6.80 10.94
CA LYS A 13 24.52 7.53 11.97
C LYS A 13 23.17 6.85 12.27
N ALA A 14 22.77 6.89 13.55
CA ALA A 14 21.45 6.43 13.97
C ALA A 14 20.35 7.27 13.28
N GLN A 15 19.26 6.60 12.87
CA GLN A 15 18.11 7.24 12.23
C GLN A 15 17.22 7.90 13.28
N ASP A 16 17.62 9.08 13.72
CA ASP A 16 17.04 9.76 14.89
C ASP A 16 15.72 10.50 14.61
N THR A 17 15.28 10.61 13.37
CA THR A 17 14.02 11.29 13.03
C THR A 17 12.98 10.30 12.51
N ASP A 18 11.70 10.53 12.80
CA ASP A 18 10.60 9.75 12.24
C ASP A 18 10.68 9.64 10.71
N GLN A 19 11.07 10.70 10.02
CA GLN A 19 11.19 10.70 8.56
C GLN A 19 12.25 9.73 8.04
N LEU A 20 13.44 9.71 8.66
CA LEU A 20 14.51 8.79 8.27
C LEU A 20 14.14 7.35 8.60
N ARG A 21 13.50 7.14 9.75
CA ARG A 21 13.00 5.83 10.18
C ARG A 21 11.89 5.32 9.27
N GLU A 22 10.98 6.20 8.83
CA GLU A 22 9.94 5.88 7.86
C GLU A 22 10.52 5.36 6.54
N VAL A 23 11.54 6.03 5.98
CA VAL A 23 12.23 5.58 4.76
C VAL A 23 12.89 4.22 4.97
N ALA A 24 13.57 4.01 6.11
CA ALA A 24 14.18 2.72 6.43
C ALA A 24 13.14 1.60 6.59
N ASN A 25 11.99 1.89 7.18
CA ASN A 25 10.91 0.94 7.33
C ASN A 25 10.34 0.53 5.97
N ILE A 26 10.15 1.49 5.06
CA ILE A 26 9.70 1.21 3.69
C ILE A 26 10.73 0.36 2.94
N GLU A 27 12.01 0.67 3.02
CA GLU A 27 13.08 -0.13 2.40
C GLU A 27 13.04 -1.58 2.89
N LYS A 28 12.98 -1.79 4.21
CA LYS A 28 12.88 -3.14 4.80
C LYS A 28 11.61 -3.88 4.35
N ALA A 29 10.48 -3.18 4.26
CA ALA A 29 9.24 -3.77 3.80
C ALA A 29 9.31 -4.16 2.31
N MET A 30 9.98 -3.38 1.47
CA MET A 30 10.23 -3.73 0.07
C MET A 30 11.17 -4.94 -0.04
N ASP A 31 12.26 -4.98 0.72
CA ASP A 31 13.15 -6.15 0.76
C ASP A 31 12.40 -7.42 1.19
N TYR A 32 11.50 -7.30 2.17
CA TYR A 32 10.65 -8.40 2.60
C TYR A 32 9.72 -8.88 1.47
N ILE A 33 9.05 -7.96 0.77
CA ILE A 33 8.20 -8.29 -0.38
C ILE A 33 9.01 -9.04 -1.44
N GLU A 34 10.21 -8.57 -1.79
CA GLU A 34 11.09 -9.20 -2.79
C GLU A 34 11.49 -10.63 -2.43
N GLN A 35 11.57 -10.94 -1.13
CA GLN A 35 11.89 -12.29 -0.66
C GLN A 35 10.70 -13.25 -0.73
N ILE A 36 9.48 -12.76 -0.50
CA ILE A 36 8.30 -13.63 -0.36
C ILE A 36 7.37 -13.62 -1.58
N MET A 37 7.37 -12.53 -2.37
CA MET A 37 6.50 -12.39 -3.54
C MET A 37 7.23 -12.77 -4.83
N THR A 38 6.94 -13.96 -5.29
CA THR A 38 7.34 -14.46 -6.63
C THR A 38 6.10 -14.55 -7.52
N PRO A 39 6.26 -14.60 -8.86
CA PRO A 39 5.13 -14.82 -9.76
C PRO A 39 4.28 -16.02 -9.34
N GLY A 40 2.98 -15.79 -9.17
CA GLY A 40 2.02 -16.81 -8.70
C GLY A 40 1.94 -17.00 -7.18
N ALA A 41 2.78 -16.34 -6.38
CA ALA A 41 2.70 -16.43 -4.91
C ALA A 41 1.32 -15.99 -4.40
N LEU A 42 0.84 -16.61 -3.32
CA LEU A 42 -0.41 -16.21 -2.68
C LEU A 42 -0.17 -15.01 -1.77
N LEU A 43 -0.97 -13.96 -1.94
CA LEU A 43 -1.07 -12.90 -0.95
C LEU A 43 -1.95 -13.36 0.20
N THR A 44 -1.57 -13.06 1.43
CA THR A 44 -2.37 -13.38 2.63
C THR A 44 -2.67 -12.12 3.44
N GLU A 45 -3.73 -12.15 4.24
CA GLU A 45 -3.99 -11.07 5.21
C GLU A 45 -2.82 -10.91 6.18
N GLN A 46 -2.18 -12.02 6.56
CA GLN A 46 -1.00 -11.99 7.43
C GLN A 46 0.13 -11.17 6.80
N THR A 47 0.43 -11.37 5.51
CA THR A 47 1.41 -10.55 4.79
C THR A 47 1.08 -9.07 4.83
N ILE A 48 -0.18 -8.70 4.59
CA ILE A 48 -0.62 -7.29 4.65
C ILE A 48 -0.42 -6.70 6.05
N ARG A 49 -0.73 -7.46 7.08
CA ARG A 49 -0.57 -7.04 8.49
C ARG A 49 0.91 -6.92 8.88
N GLU A 50 1.77 -7.78 8.38
CA GLU A 50 3.23 -7.70 8.55
C GLU A 50 3.80 -6.46 7.87
N LEU A 51 3.38 -6.16 6.64
CA LEU A 51 3.76 -4.93 5.95
C LEU A 51 3.34 -3.69 6.74
N HIS A 52 2.13 -3.69 7.32
CA HIS A 52 1.70 -2.61 8.20
C HIS A 52 2.62 -2.49 9.42
N ALA A 53 2.85 -3.57 10.15
CA ALA A 53 3.70 -3.56 11.34
C ALA A 53 5.11 -3.03 11.03
N MET A 54 5.68 -3.40 9.89
CA MET A 54 6.98 -2.91 9.44
C MET A 54 6.97 -1.42 9.14
N THR A 55 5.93 -0.93 8.44
CA THR A 55 5.87 0.48 8.02
C THR A 55 5.69 1.45 9.17
N VAL A 56 5.04 1.04 10.27
CA VAL A 56 4.78 1.91 11.43
C VAL A 56 5.75 1.68 12.58
N HIS A 57 6.75 0.79 12.39
CA HIS A 57 7.69 0.38 13.43
C HIS A 57 8.48 1.58 13.96
N ASP A 58 8.45 1.75 15.30
CA ASP A 58 9.18 2.78 16.04
C ASP A 58 8.96 4.22 15.56
N LEU A 59 7.82 4.51 14.92
CA LEU A 59 7.42 5.87 14.55
C LEU A 59 6.62 6.50 15.68
N VAL A 60 7.00 7.74 16.06
CA VAL A 60 6.33 8.47 17.15
C VAL A 60 5.06 9.18 16.66
N ARG A 61 5.15 9.91 15.54
CA ARG A 61 4.04 10.70 14.98
C ARG A 61 3.20 9.91 14.00
N GLU A 62 3.86 9.18 13.11
CA GLU A 62 3.24 8.43 12.01
C GLU A 62 3.10 6.94 12.33
N GLY A 63 3.27 6.57 13.60
CA GLY A 63 3.10 5.21 14.09
C GLY A 63 1.64 4.80 14.28
N ASP A 64 1.43 3.56 14.64
CA ASP A 64 0.13 3.01 15.04
C ASP A 64 0.24 2.39 16.44
N LYS A 65 -0.83 2.48 17.21
CA LYS A 65 -0.90 1.89 18.55
C LYS A 65 -0.96 0.36 18.54
N THR A 66 -1.42 -0.20 17.43
CA THR A 66 -1.65 -1.63 17.23
C THR A 66 -0.99 -2.11 15.93
N PRO A 67 0.37 -2.11 15.82
CA PRO A 67 1.06 -2.53 14.61
C PRO A 67 0.62 -3.92 14.16
N GLY A 68 0.24 -4.08 12.89
CA GLY A 68 -0.23 -5.34 12.35
C GLY A 68 -1.66 -5.76 12.71
N ALA A 69 -2.41 -4.94 13.48
CA ALA A 69 -3.81 -5.22 13.79
C ALA A 69 -4.74 -4.29 13.01
N TYR A 70 -5.86 -4.81 12.53
CA TYR A 70 -6.91 -3.98 11.96
C TYR A 70 -7.51 -3.08 13.05
N ARG A 71 -7.98 -1.90 12.61
CA ARG A 71 -8.58 -0.92 13.50
C ARG A 71 -9.81 -1.48 14.23
N SER A 72 -9.96 -1.07 15.48
CA SER A 72 -11.10 -1.42 16.34
C SER A 72 -12.06 -0.24 16.56
N GLY A 73 -11.95 0.80 15.74
CA GLY A 73 -12.78 1.99 15.81
C GLY A 73 -12.90 2.71 14.48
N ALA A 74 -13.72 3.76 14.46
CA ALA A 74 -13.88 4.62 13.29
C ALA A 74 -12.60 5.43 13.04
N VAL A 75 -12.28 5.64 11.76
CA VAL A 75 -11.19 6.49 11.30
C VAL A 75 -11.70 7.47 10.27
N ARG A 76 -10.96 8.56 10.07
CA ARG A 76 -11.20 9.52 8.99
C ARG A 76 -9.96 9.62 8.12
N ILE A 77 -10.17 9.73 6.81
CA ILE A 77 -9.11 9.95 5.85
C ILE A 77 -8.89 11.46 5.74
N SER A 78 -7.64 11.88 5.96
CA SER A 78 -7.29 13.30 5.80
C SER A 78 -7.46 13.72 4.34
N GLN A 79 -8.10 14.86 4.11
CA GLN A 79 -8.34 15.42 2.77
C GLN A 79 -9.22 14.54 1.84
N SER A 80 -10.13 13.75 2.41
CA SER A 80 -11.11 12.97 1.67
C SER A 80 -12.49 13.06 2.33
N ASP A 81 -13.53 13.13 1.51
CA ASP A 81 -14.93 13.05 1.96
C ASP A 81 -15.38 11.59 2.15
N HIS A 82 -14.57 10.63 1.70
CA HIS A 82 -14.86 9.22 1.87
C HIS A 82 -14.88 8.83 3.36
N LEU A 83 -15.94 8.16 3.76
CA LEU A 83 -16.08 7.57 5.10
C LEU A 83 -15.80 6.07 5.00
N PRO A 84 -14.68 5.59 5.56
CA PRO A 84 -14.40 4.17 5.58
C PRO A 84 -15.51 3.37 6.25
N PRO A 85 -15.72 2.10 5.84
CA PRO A 85 -16.76 1.25 6.39
C PRO A 85 -16.60 1.05 7.91
N ASP A 86 -17.66 0.56 8.56
CA ASP A 86 -17.60 0.22 9.99
C ASP A 86 -16.45 -0.76 10.26
N PHE A 87 -15.74 -0.56 11.37
CA PHE A 87 -14.59 -1.39 11.73
C PHE A 87 -14.94 -2.88 11.91
N ILE A 88 -16.20 -3.20 12.24
CA ILE A 88 -16.68 -4.59 12.34
C ILE A 88 -16.62 -5.30 10.98
N GLN A 89 -16.77 -4.57 9.87
CA GLN A 89 -16.77 -5.11 8.51
C GLN A 89 -15.35 -5.25 7.92
N VAL A 90 -14.34 -4.61 8.53
CA VAL A 90 -12.98 -4.57 7.99
C VAL A 90 -12.42 -5.96 7.72
N GLN A 91 -12.57 -6.90 8.68
CA GLN A 91 -12.07 -8.26 8.52
C GLN A 91 -12.69 -8.96 7.30
N ALA A 92 -13.99 -8.84 7.10
CA ALA A 92 -14.69 -9.45 5.98
C ALA A 92 -14.24 -8.85 4.62
N TYR A 93 -14.14 -7.52 4.55
CA TYR A 93 -13.70 -6.85 3.34
C TYR A 93 -12.23 -7.12 3.00
N MET A 94 -11.36 -7.28 4.00
CA MET A 94 -9.96 -7.65 3.75
C MET A 94 -9.84 -9.09 3.25
N GLN A 95 -10.66 -10.02 3.77
CA GLN A 95 -10.73 -11.38 3.24
C GLN A 95 -11.19 -11.38 1.78
N GLU A 96 -12.28 -10.65 1.45
CA GLU A 96 -12.76 -10.51 0.07
C GLU A 96 -11.68 -9.94 -0.87
N LEU A 97 -10.91 -8.95 -0.40
CA LEU A 97 -9.79 -8.38 -1.16
C LEU A 97 -8.71 -9.41 -1.45
N VAL A 98 -8.32 -10.19 -0.44
CA VAL A 98 -7.31 -11.24 -0.57
C VAL A 98 -7.80 -12.35 -1.50
N ASP A 99 -9.04 -12.78 -1.38
CA ASP A 99 -9.66 -13.76 -2.26
C ASP A 99 -9.70 -13.27 -3.71
N PHE A 100 -10.06 -11.97 -3.92
CA PHE A 100 -10.09 -11.36 -5.24
C PHE A 100 -8.73 -11.38 -5.93
N VAL A 101 -7.66 -10.96 -5.25
CA VAL A 101 -6.32 -10.92 -5.86
C VAL A 101 -5.69 -12.29 -6.05
N ASN A 102 -6.18 -13.30 -5.35
CA ASN A 102 -5.68 -14.67 -5.48
C ASN A 102 -6.49 -15.54 -6.47
N ARG A 103 -7.62 -15.04 -6.99
CA ARG A 103 -8.36 -15.78 -8.02
C ARG A 103 -7.49 -16.03 -9.24
N ASP A 104 -7.62 -17.24 -9.79
CA ASP A 104 -7.00 -17.61 -11.05
C ASP A 104 -7.84 -17.07 -12.22
N ASP A 105 -7.56 -15.83 -12.59
CA ASP A 105 -8.16 -15.14 -13.74
C ASP A 105 -7.16 -15.06 -14.89
N SER A 106 -7.63 -14.71 -16.09
CA SER A 106 -6.75 -14.51 -17.24
C SER A 106 -5.73 -13.40 -16.99
N PRO A 107 -4.43 -13.59 -17.31
CA PRO A 107 -3.37 -12.61 -17.08
C PRO A 107 -3.62 -11.22 -17.69
N LYS A 108 -4.48 -11.13 -18.71
CA LYS A 108 -4.88 -9.83 -19.28
C LYS A 108 -5.58 -8.89 -18.29
N TYR A 109 -6.05 -9.42 -17.15
CA TYR A 109 -6.71 -8.65 -16.10
C TYR A 109 -5.79 -8.28 -14.94
N ASP A 110 -4.53 -8.69 -14.95
CA ASP A 110 -3.63 -8.55 -13.80
C ASP A 110 -3.43 -7.08 -13.40
N LEU A 111 -3.15 -6.18 -14.34
CA LEU A 111 -3.04 -4.75 -14.04
C LEU A 111 -4.35 -4.16 -13.52
N MET A 112 -5.49 -4.57 -14.08
CA MET A 112 -6.80 -4.16 -13.58
C MET A 112 -7.00 -4.65 -12.13
N LYS A 113 -6.61 -5.87 -11.82
CA LYS A 113 -6.68 -6.41 -10.44
C LYS A 113 -5.79 -5.61 -9.49
N VAL A 114 -4.59 -5.20 -9.92
CA VAL A 114 -3.71 -4.32 -9.13
C VAL A 114 -4.41 -2.99 -8.84
N ALA A 115 -4.95 -2.34 -9.87
CA ALA A 115 -5.64 -1.04 -9.73
C ALA A 115 -6.87 -1.12 -8.82
N LEU A 116 -7.72 -2.13 -9.01
CA LEU A 116 -8.92 -2.33 -8.19
C LEU A 116 -8.57 -2.70 -6.74
N ALA A 117 -7.53 -3.50 -6.52
CA ALA A 117 -7.06 -3.86 -5.18
C ALA A 117 -6.50 -2.64 -4.44
N HIS A 118 -5.76 -1.76 -5.13
CA HIS A 118 -5.27 -0.52 -4.57
C HIS A 118 -6.42 0.36 -4.08
N HIS A 119 -7.40 0.63 -4.96
CA HIS A 119 -8.58 1.42 -4.60
C HIS A 119 -9.36 0.76 -3.45
N ARG A 120 -9.66 -0.54 -3.55
CA ARG A 120 -10.45 -1.26 -2.53
C ARG A 120 -9.78 -1.22 -1.16
N PHE A 121 -8.46 -1.40 -1.09
CA PHE A 121 -7.72 -1.26 0.17
C PHE A 121 -7.82 0.16 0.73
N GLY A 122 -7.63 1.18 -0.10
CA GLY A 122 -7.78 2.59 0.28
C GLY A 122 -9.18 2.89 0.83
N TRP A 123 -10.21 2.36 0.18
CA TRP A 123 -11.60 2.48 0.55
C TRP A 123 -11.91 1.79 1.90
N ILE A 124 -11.40 0.58 2.15
CA ILE A 124 -11.56 -0.16 3.42
C ILE A 124 -10.86 0.59 4.55
N HIS A 125 -9.67 1.12 4.28
CA HIS A 125 -8.82 1.82 5.26
C HIS A 125 -8.63 1.01 6.55
N PRO A 126 -8.00 -0.18 6.47
CA PRO A 126 -8.13 -1.20 7.51
C PRO A 126 -7.36 -0.91 8.80
N PHE A 127 -6.42 0.03 8.82
CA PHE A 127 -5.57 0.32 9.96
C PHE A 127 -5.87 1.68 10.58
N GLY A 128 -5.39 1.90 11.81
CA GLY A 128 -5.53 3.18 12.52
C GLY A 128 -4.70 4.29 11.87
N ASN A 129 -3.51 3.97 11.39
CA ASN A 129 -2.61 4.84 10.62
C ASN A 129 -1.81 4.01 9.60
N GLY A 130 -1.01 4.67 8.74
CA GLY A 130 -0.10 3.98 7.81
C GLY A 130 -0.75 3.37 6.57
N ASN A 131 -2.07 3.48 6.38
CA ASN A 131 -2.78 2.87 5.25
C ASN A 131 -2.21 3.29 3.89
N GLY A 132 -1.86 4.57 3.72
CA GLY A 132 -1.27 5.07 2.47
C GLY A 132 0.09 4.44 2.15
N ARG A 133 0.90 4.12 3.15
CA ARG A 133 2.18 3.40 2.99
C ARG A 133 1.94 1.94 2.60
N VAL A 134 1.03 1.29 3.32
CA VAL A 134 0.70 -0.12 3.08
C VAL A 134 0.08 -0.33 1.72
N VAL A 135 -0.84 0.52 1.26
CA VAL A 135 -1.47 0.35 -0.07
C VAL A 135 -0.45 0.44 -1.20
N ARG A 136 0.56 1.31 -1.07
CA ARG A 136 1.64 1.40 -2.06
C ARG A 136 2.53 0.16 -2.05
N LEU A 137 2.87 -0.36 -0.88
CA LEU A 137 3.60 -1.63 -0.76
C LEU A 137 2.79 -2.82 -1.25
N LEU A 138 1.48 -2.84 -1.00
CA LEU A 138 0.57 -3.84 -1.55
C LEU A 138 0.56 -3.81 -3.08
N THR A 139 0.52 -2.62 -3.68
CA THR A 139 0.62 -2.45 -5.13
C THR A 139 1.93 -3.05 -5.67
N TYR A 140 3.05 -2.77 -5.02
CA TYR A 140 4.34 -3.34 -5.38
C TYR A 140 4.34 -4.87 -5.28
N ALA A 141 3.81 -5.42 -4.18
CA ALA A 141 3.70 -6.86 -3.97
C ALA A 141 2.82 -7.54 -5.03
N LEU A 142 1.70 -6.91 -5.41
CA LEU A 142 0.80 -7.44 -6.45
C LEU A 142 1.44 -7.42 -7.84
N LEU A 143 2.18 -6.36 -8.18
CA LEU A 143 2.93 -6.32 -9.43
C LEU A 143 3.93 -7.49 -9.51
N MET A 144 4.66 -7.77 -8.43
CA MET A 144 5.57 -8.92 -8.37
C MET A 144 4.83 -10.27 -8.47
N LYS A 145 3.72 -10.40 -7.72
CA LYS A 145 2.86 -11.60 -7.76
C LYS A 145 2.40 -11.93 -9.18
N TYR A 146 2.05 -10.91 -9.97
CA TYR A 146 1.60 -11.09 -11.35
C TYR A 146 2.75 -11.12 -12.38
N GLY A 147 4.01 -11.15 -11.92
CA GLY A 147 5.17 -11.33 -12.79
C GLY A 147 5.66 -10.06 -13.47
N PHE A 148 5.20 -8.89 -13.07
CA PHE A 148 5.76 -7.63 -13.55
C PHE A 148 7.14 -7.40 -12.94
N ASN A 149 8.11 -7.11 -13.80
CA ASN A 149 9.50 -6.97 -13.40
C ASN A 149 9.79 -5.56 -12.84
N VAL A 150 9.41 -5.31 -11.60
CA VAL A 150 9.55 -4.02 -10.91
C VAL A 150 10.80 -3.94 -10.03
N SER A 151 11.49 -5.07 -9.81
CA SER A 151 12.69 -5.16 -8.95
C SER A 151 14.01 -5.06 -9.70
N THR A 152 14.04 -5.32 -11.01
CA THR A 152 15.25 -5.23 -11.84
C THR A 152 15.61 -3.79 -12.21
N GLY A 153 16.90 -3.51 -12.24
CA GLY A 153 17.42 -2.19 -12.60
C GLY A 153 17.45 -1.19 -11.44
N GLY A 154 17.59 -1.67 -10.20
CA GLY A 154 17.72 -0.83 -9.02
C GLY A 154 16.39 -0.18 -8.60
N ARG A 155 15.28 -0.90 -8.75
CA ARG A 155 13.94 -0.40 -8.42
C ARG A 155 13.53 0.83 -9.24
N VAL A 156 13.93 0.86 -10.52
CA VAL A 156 13.68 1.98 -11.44
C VAL A 156 12.18 2.24 -11.62
N LEU A 157 11.36 1.19 -11.54
CA LEU A 157 9.90 1.32 -11.49
C LEU A 157 9.45 1.21 -10.03
N ASN A 158 9.48 2.33 -9.33
CA ASN A 158 8.83 2.44 -8.03
C ASN A 158 7.42 2.98 -8.23
N PRO A 159 6.38 2.13 -8.31
CA PRO A 159 5.00 2.59 -8.50
C PRO A 159 4.55 3.50 -7.36
N THR A 160 5.20 3.38 -6.20
CA THR A 160 4.90 4.25 -5.06
C THR A 160 5.32 5.69 -5.29
N ALA A 161 6.38 5.92 -6.08
CA ALA A 161 6.84 7.27 -6.41
C ALA A 161 5.87 7.99 -7.36
N VAL A 162 5.25 7.25 -8.31
CA VAL A 162 4.29 7.82 -9.26
C VAL A 162 3.11 8.46 -8.53
N PHE A 163 2.53 7.75 -7.55
CA PHE A 163 1.42 8.27 -6.74
C PHE A 163 1.82 9.43 -5.81
N CYS A 164 3.11 9.61 -5.53
CA CYS A 164 3.61 10.70 -4.70
C CYS A 164 3.97 11.95 -5.51
N ASN A 165 4.24 11.83 -6.83
CA ASN A 165 4.66 12.94 -7.68
C ASN A 165 3.54 13.95 -7.92
N ASP A 166 2.29 13.48 -8.04
CA ASP A 166 1.11 14.32 -8.16
C ASP A 166 0.03 13.83 -7.19
N ARG A 167 0.16 14.24 -5.94
CA ARG A 167 -0.75 13.82 -4.86
C ARG A 167 -2.18 14.33 -5.04
N GLU A 168 -2.36 15.52 -5.59
CA GLU A 168 -3.68 16.10 -5.80
C GLU A 168 -4.44 15.31 -6.86
N HIS A 169 -3.79 15.00 -7.97
CA HIS A 169 -4.36 14.17 -9.01
C HIS A 169 -4.67 12.75 -8.52
N TYR A 170 -3.75 12.14 -7.79
CA TYR A 170 -3.96 10.82 -7.18
C TYR A 170 -5.21 10.78 -6.28
N TYR A 171 -5.38 11.75 -5.39
CA TYR A 171 -6.57 11.80 -4.53
C TYR A 171 -7.85 12.11 -5.31
N ALA A 172 -7.80 12.93 -6.35
CA ALA A 172 -8.93 13.18 -7.23
C ALA A 172 -9.39 11.91 -7.94
N MET A 173 -8.45 11.11 -8.44
CA MET A 173 -8.75 9.83 -9.10
C MET A 173 -9.33 8.78 -8.14
N LEU A 174 -8.81 8.71 -6.91
CA LEU A 174 -9.42 7.87 -5.86
C LEU A 174 -10.87 8.31 -5.56
N ALA A 175 -11.12 9.61 -5.39
CA ALA A 175 -12.45 10.14 -5.14
C ALA A 175 -13.44 9.83 -6.28
N THR A 176 -12.98 9.85 -7.53
CA THR A 176 -13.78 9.45 -8.68
C THR A 176 -14.17 7.97 -8.61
N ALA A 177 -13.23 7.11 -8.24
CA ALA A 177 -13.47 5.69 -8.07
C ALA A 177 -14.40 5.37 -6.87
N ASP A 178 -14.35 6.18 -5.81
CA ASP A 178 -15.19 6.02 -4.60
C ASP A 178 -16.70 6.10 -4.89
N HIS A 179 -17.08 6.73 -5.99
CA HIS A 179 -18.48 6.74 -6.45
C HIS A 179 -18.97 5.35 -6.91
N GLY A 180 -18.08 4.39 -7.13
CA GLY A 180 -18.40 3.01 -7.49
C GLY A 180 -19.05 2.86 -8.86
N THR A 181 -18.98 3.88 -9.72
CA THR A 181 -19.49 3.81 -11.09
C THR A 181 -18.49 3.09 -12.00
N THR A 182 -19.00 2.43 -13.05
CA THR A 182 -18.14 1.79 -14.05
C THR A 182 -17.14 2.79 -14.65
N VAL A 183 -17.60 3.98 -14.99
CA VAL A 183 -16.76 5.04 -15.56
C VAL A 183 -15.65 5.47 -14.59
N GLY A 184 -16.00 5.71 -13.33
CA GLY A 184 -14.99 6.10 -12.32
C GLY A 184 -13.93 5.03 -12.07
N LEU A 185 -14.33 3.75 -12.10
CA LEU A 185 -13.40 2.63 -11.97
C LEU A 185 -12.52 2.44 -13.22
N GLU A 186 -13.06 2.72 -14.42
CA GLU A 186 -12.28 2.70 -15.67
C GLU A 186 -11.27 3.85 -15.72
N GLU A 187 -11.66 5.06 -15.31
CA GLU A 187 -10.76 6.20 -15.19
C GLU A 187 -9.62 5.92 -14.20
N TRP A 188 -9.94 5.38 -13.03
CA TRP A 188 -8.96 4.94 -12.06
C TRP A 188 -8.02 3.87 -12.63
N GLY A 189 -8.56 2.82 -13.27
CA GLY A 189 -7.77 1.75 -13.88
C GLY A 189 -6.84 2.23 -15.00
N THR A 190 -7.22 3.32 -15.68
CA THR A 190 -6.38 3.94 -16.72
C THR A 190 -5.28 4.81 -16.11
N TYR A 191 -5.53 5.40 -14.95
CA TYR A 191 -4.56 6.19 -14.20
C TYR A 191 -3.45 5.34 -13.58
N VAL A 192 -3.76 4.18 -13.03
CA VAL A 192 -2.83 3.26 -12.37
C VAL A 192 -2.03 2.45 -13.38
#